data_db7b69c6e61645e6f98c2e3baff92039
#
_entry.id   db7b69c6e61645e6f98c2e3baff92039
#
_cell.length_a   1.000
_cell.length_b   1.000
_cell.length_c   1.000
_cell.angle_alpha   90.00
_cell.angle_beta   90.00
_cell.angle_gamma   90.00
#
_symmetry.space_group_name_H-M   'P 1'
#
loop_
_entity.id
_entity.type
_entity.pdbx_description
1 polymer ?
#
loop_
_entity_poly.entity_id
_entity_poly.type
_entity_poly.pdbx_seq_one_letter_code
_entity_poly.pdbx_strand_id
1 'polypeptide(L)'
;MKKILILLLLALVFSTSCKKNDDDNLTSNPNIPNAVFDTGNAINTSLPQYNQLQFPGNYVILNNSNYGINGVVLYYSGASYSAFELSDPNHSLNSCSILSVEGVIATCTCDDGNSYEIIGGTPNQGTTGQYTLKRYVVEVNGNIIRVYNN
;
A
#
# COMPACT_ATOMS: atom_id res chain seq x y z
N MET A 1 -11.57 -36.41 49.04
CA MET A 1 -10.19 -35.99 48.72
C MET A 1 -9.78 -36.29 47.27
N LYS A 2 -10.12 -37.45 46.67
CA LYS A 2 -9.73 -37.79 45.26
C LYS A 2 -10.41 -36.88 44.20
N LYS A 3 -11.62 -36.35 44.41
CA LYS A 3 -12.32 -35.48 43.44
C LYS A 3 -11.75 -34.07 43.35
N ILE A 4 -11.17 -33.57 44.43
CA ILE A 4 -10.55 -32.22 44.46
C ILE A 4 -9.21 -32.22 43.74
N LEU A 5 -8.47 -33.34 43.79
CA LEU A 5 -7.19 -33.49 43.13
C LEU A 5 -7.33 -33.52 41.58
N ILE A 6 -8.44 -34.06 41.06
CA ILE A 6 -8.72 -34.12 39.62
C ILE A 6 -9.09 -32.75 39.09
N LEU A 7 -9.81 -31.91 39.87
CA LEU A 7 -10.17 -30.55 39.48
C LEU A 7 -8.94 -29.61 39.43
N LEU A 8 -7.95 -29.85 40.28
CA LEU A 8 -6.71 -29.06 40.28
C LEU A 8 -5.77 -29.44 39.12
N LEU A 9 -5.86 -30.65 38.57
CA LEU A 9 -5.07 -31.09 37.42
C LEU A 9 -5.62 -30.57 36.07
N LEU A 10 -6.92 -30.18 36.01
CA LEU A 10 -7.56 -29.71 34.79
C LEU A 10 -7.36 -28.22 34.55
N ALA A 11 -6.86 -27.46 35.53
CA ALA A 11 -6.64 -26.01 35.45
C ALA A 11 -5.26 -25.62 34.91
N LEU A 12 -4.37 -26.55 34.58
CA LEU A 12 -2.98 -26.29 34.20
C LEU A 12 -2.71 -26.33 32.69
N VAL A 13 -3.70 -26.41 31.81
CA VAL A 13 -3.45 -26.70 30.38
C VAL A 13 -3.85 -25.52 29.46
N PHE A 14 -4.18 -24.32 29.96
CA PHE A 14 -4.53 -23.17 29.14
C PHE A 14 -3.55 -21.99 29.30
N SER A 15 -2.25 -22.26 29.24
CA SER A 15 -1.27 -21.22 28.95
C SER A 15 -0.56 -21.51 27.63
N THR A 16 -1.32 -21.57 26.52
CA THR A 16 -0.73 -21.36 25.21
C THR A 16 -0.43 -19.88 25.09
N SER A 17 0.75 -19.49 25.55
CA SER A 17 1.37 -18.23 25.19
C SER A 17 1.49 -18.21 23.65
N CYS A 18 0.62 -17.47 22.96
CA CYS A 18 0.93 -16.98 21.64
C CYS A 18 2.16 -16.08 21.78
N LYS A 19 3.35 -16.63 21.49
CA LYS A 19 4.47 -15.79 21.08
C LYS A 19 4.00 -15.07 19.82
N LYS A 20 3.74 -13.77 19.91
CA LYS A 20 3.90 -12.86 18.79
C LYS A 20 5.37 -13.00 18.39
N ASN A 21 5.63 -13.76 17.37
CA ASN A 21 6.83 -13.58 16.60
C ASN A 21 6.56 -12.26 15.85
N ASP A 22 7.14 -11.19 16.32
CA ASP A 22 7.38 -9.99 15.55
C ASP A 22 8.45 -10.34 14.51
N ASP A 23 8.11 -11.29 13.62
CA ASP A 23 8.81 -11.49 12.37
C ASP A 23 8.35 -10.35 11.45
N ASP A 24 8.99 -9.19 11.60
CA ASP A 24 9.02 -8.11 10.62
C ASP A 24 9.67 -8.53 9.29
N ASN A 25 9.65 -9.83 9.00
CA ASN A 25 10.00 -10.40 7.71
C ASN A 25 8.72 -10.65 6.89
N LEU A 26 7.78 -9.70 6.92
CA LEU A 26 6.72 -9.60 5.94
C LEU A 26 7.37 -9.26 4.61
N THR A 27 7.79 -10.34 3.91
CA THR A 27 8.11 -10.39 2.49
C THR A 27 8.40 -9.03 1.87
N SER A 28 9.61 -8.50 2.13
CA SER A 28 10.08 -7.34 1.37
C SER A 28 10.04 -7.76 -0.09
N ASN A 29 9.26 -7.07 -0.91
CA ASN A 29 9.23 -7.30 -2.33
C ASN A 29 10.62 -6.99 -2.89
N PRO A 30 11.35 -7.98 -3.46
CA PRO A 30 12.71 -7.76 -3.95
C PRO A 30 12.77 -6.77 -5.13
N ASN A 31 11.64 -6.60 -5.83
CA ASN A 31 11.53 -5.68 -6.95
C ASN A 31 11.28 -4.23 -6.52
N ILE A 32 10.78 -4.00 -5.29
CA ILE A 32 10.43 -2.66 -4.82
C ILE A 32 11.25 -2.33 -3.56
N PRO A 33 12.38 -1.65 -3.70
CA PRO A 33 13.16 -1.17 -2.57
C PRO A 33 12.34 -0.30 -1.61
N ASN A 34 12.81 -0.17 -0.38
CA ASN A 34 12.16 0.74 0.55
C ASN A 34 12.57 2.18 0.23
N ALA A 35 11.63 2.99 -0.28
CA ALA A 35 11.81 4.42 -0.47
C ALA A 35 11.26 5.16 0.75
N VAL A 36 12.12 5.85 1.48
CA VAL A 36 11.72 6.69 2.63
C VAL A 36 11.42 8.09 2.11
N PHE A 37 10.21 8.57 2.37
CA PHE A 37 9.78 9.92 1.98
C PHE A 37 8.60 10.41 2.83
N ASP A 38 8.35 11.72 2.78
CA ASP A 38 7.24 12.37 3.45
C ASP A 38 6.83 13.61 2.65
N THR A 39 5.57 13.69 2.24
CA THR A 39 5.06 14.86 1.52
C THR A 39 4.78 16.05 2.44
N GLY A 40 4.76 15.83 3.76
CA GLY A 40 4.38 16.88 4.72
C GLY A 40 3.06 17.54 4.35
N ASN A 41 3.08 18.86 4.20
CA ASN A 41 1.90 19.67 3.84
C ASN A 41 1.83 20.03 2.34
N ALA A 42 2.60 19.36 1.48
CA ALA A 42 2.68 19.72 0.06
C ALA A 42 1.38 19.46 -0.71
N ILE A 43 0.59 18.46 -0.29
CA ILE A 43 -0.66 18.11 -0.94
C ILE A 43 -1.81 18.80 -0.21
N ASN A 44 -2.26 19.93 -0.77
CA ASN A 44 -3.41 20.67 -0.27
C ASN A 44 -4.52 20.67 -1.32
N THR A 45 -5.66 20.04 -1.00
CA THR A 45 -6.79 19.88 -1.93
C THR A 45 -7.48 21.21 -2.28
N SER A 46 -7.19 22.31 -1.60
CA SER A 46 -7.64 23.66 -2.00
C SER A 46 -6.82 24.25 -3.15
N LEU A 47 -5.66 23.66 -3.48
CA LEU A 47 -4.84 24.11 -4.60
C LEU A 47 -5.31 23.49 -5.92
N PRO A 48 -5.27 24.23 -7.04
CA PRO A 48 -5.78 23.75 -8.33
C PRO A 48 -5.24 22.40 -8.78
N GLN A 49 -3.96 22.11 -8.54
CA GLN A 49 -3.31 20.85 -8.93
C GLN A 49 -3.80 19.62 -8.16
N TYR A 50 -4.46 19.81 -7.01
CA TYR A 50 -4.93 18.73 -6.14
C TYR A 50 -6.45 18.77 -5.89
N ASN A 51 -7.18 19.77 -6.44
CA ASN A 51 -8.59 19.97 -6.13
C ASN A 51 -9.48 18.79 -6.60
N GLN A 52 -9.06 18.04 -7.60
CA GLN A 52 -9.77 16.84 -8.05
C GLN A 52 -9.85 15.75 -6.97
N LEU A 53 -8.95 15.75 -5.98
CA LEU A 53 -9.00 14.84 -4.83
C LEU A 53 -10.14 15.15 -3.83
N GLN A 54 -10.93 16.20 -4.07
CA GLN A 54 -12.17 16.45 -3.31
C GLN A 54 -13.36 15.65 -3.86
N PHE A 55 -13.24 15.07 -5.05
CA PHE A 55 -14.31 14.36 -5.74
C PHE A 55 -14.00 12.86 -5.81
N PRO A 56 -14.95 11.97 -5.41
CA PRO A 56 -14.76 10.54 -5.46
C PRO A 56 -14.37 10.03 -6.86
N GLY A 57 -13.53 9.02 -6.90
CA GLY A 57 -13.10 8.39 -8.15
C GLY A 57 -11.91 9.07 -8.84
N ASN A 58 -11.43 10.19 -8.29
CA ASN A 58 -10.30 10.90 -8.87
C ASN A 58 -8.97 10.54 -8.19
N TYR A 59 -7.90 10.75 -8.93
CA TYR A 59 -6.54 10.53 -8.45
C TYR A 59 -5.59 11.63 -8.94
N VAL A 60 -4.43 11.74 -8.30
CA VAL A 60 -3.30 12.52 -8.78
C VAL A 60 -2.05 11.66 -8.82
N ILE A 61 -1.15 11.97 -9.73
CA ILE A 61 0.19 11.40 -9.78
C ILE A 61 1.17 12.38 -9.14
N LEU A 62 1.86 11.93 -8.13
CA LEU A 62 2.94 12.68 -7.49
C LEU A 62 4.26 12.30 -8.19
N ASN A 63 4.53 12.94 -9.32
CA ASN A 63 5.71 12.73 -10.16
C ASN A 63 6.90 13.57 -9.67
N ASN A 64 7.24 13.43 -8.42
CA ASN A 64 8.43 14.08 -7.89
C ASN A 64 9.47 13.01 -7.57
N SER A 65 10.70 13.17 -8.03
CA SER A 65 11.82 12.28 -7.69
C SER A 65 12.07 12.11 -6.18
N ASN A 66 11.34 12.85 -5.35
CA ASN A 66 11.38 12.76 -3.89
C ASN A 66 10.29 11.87 -3.30
N TYR A 67 9.34 11.37 -4.10
CA TYR A 67 8.20 10.58 -3.61
C TYR A 67 8.17 9.21 -4.27
N GLY A 68 8.30 8.14 -3.46
CA GLY A 68 8.37 6.79 -3.96
C GLY A 68 9.68 6.49 -4.70
N ILE A 69 9.63 5.52 -5.59
CA ILE A 69 10.72 5.14 -6.50
C ILE A 69 10.49 5.76 -7.88
N ASN A 70 9.31 5.49 -8.47
CA ASN A 70 8.90 6.01 -9.77
C ASN A 70 7.70 6.97 -9.68
N GLY A 71 7.38 7.42 -8.47
CA GLY A 71 6.24 8.27 -8.17
C GLY A 71 5.15 7.54 -7.40
N VAL A 72 4.14 8.28 -7.02
CA VAL A 72 3.02 7.79 -6.20
C VAL A 72 1.70 8.16 -6.86
N VAL A 73 0.79 7.21 -7.00
CA VAL A 73 -0.61 7.50 -7.29
C VAL A 73 -1.36 7.68 -5.97
N LEU A 74 -2.04 8.81 -5.81
CA LEU A 74 -2.92 9.10 -4.67
C LEU A 74 -4.36 9.16 -5.19
N TYR A 75 -5.20 8.24 -4.72
CA TYR A 75 -6.58 8.05 -5.17
C TYR A 75 -7.58 8.36 -4.04
N TYR A 76 -8.72 8.97 -4.38
CA TYR A 76 -9.83 9.21 -3.46
C TYR A 76 -11.05 8.37 -3.80
N SER A 77 -11.45 7.48 -2.90
CA SER A 77 -12.63 6.60 -3.08
C SER A 77 -13.97 7.27 -2.76
N GLY A 78 -13.96 8.44 -2.15
CA GLY A 78 -15.14 9.08 -1.53
C GLY A 78 -15.24 8.82 -0.02
N ALA A 79 -14.64 7.75 0.48
CA ALA A 79 -14.61 7.41 1.91
C ALA A 79 -13.19 7.53 2.49
N SER A 80 -12.19 7.23 1.69
CA SER A 80 -10.77 7.22 2.12
C SER A 80 -9.83 7.49 0.95
N TYR A 81 -8.58 7.80 1.29
CA TYR A 81 -7.50 7.93 0.31
C TYR A 81 -6.63 6.67 0.32
N SER A 82 -6.15 6.28 -0.86
CA SER A 82 -5.15 5.23 -1.05
C SER A 82 -3.96 5.79 -1.79
N ALA A 83 -2.75 5.41 -1.38
CA ALA A 83 -1.52 5.83 -2.05
C ALA A 83 -0.67 4.61 -2.38
N PHE A 84 -0.20 4.51 -3.64
CA PHE A 84 0.59 3.39 -4.10
C PHE A 84 1.79 3.85 -4.92
N GLU A 85 2.87 3.07 -4.81
CA GLU A 85 4.04 3.16 -5.68
C GLU A 85 3.66 2.90 -7.14
N LEU A 86 4.27 3.67 -8.06
CA LEU A 86 4.08 3.52 -9.50
C LEU A 86 5.11 2.59 -10.17
N SER A 87 5.75 1.73 -9.41
CA SER A 87 6.58 0.65 -9.93
C SER A 87 5.83 -0.67 -9.89
N ASP A 88 5.92 -1.47 -10.97
CA ASP A 88 5.34 -2.81 -11.02
C ASP A 88 6.01 -3.71 -9.96
N PRO A 89 5.24 -4.21 -8.95
CA PRO A 89 5.80 -5.04 -7.89
C PRO A 89 6.22 -6.44 -8.37
N ASN A 90 5.75 -6.87 -9.52
CA ASN A 90 6.05 -8.18 -10.09
C ASN A 90 7.09 -8.15 -11.22
N HIS A 91 7.69 -6.98 -11.46
CA HIS A 91 8.72 -6.78 -12.47
C HIS A 91 9.96 -6.12 -11.87
N SER A 92 11.15 -6.51 -12.31
CA SER A 92 12.39 -5.82 -11.91
C SER A 92 12.38 -4.37 -12.37
N LEU A 93 12.90 -3.45 -11.53
CA LEU A 93 12.92 -2.02 -11.84
C LEU A 93 13.69 -1.72 -13.13
N ASN A 94 13.00 -1.13 -14.08
CA ASN A 94 13.55 -0.57 -15.30
C ASN A 94 12.60 0.51 -15.86
N SER A 95 12.91 1.07 -17.01
CA SER A 95 12.11 2.16 -17.58
C SER A 95 10.69 1.74 -17.99
N CYS A 96 10.46 0.48 -18.39
CA CYS A 96 9.12 0.01 -18.74
C CYS A 96 8.31 -0.49 -17.53
N SER A 97 8.93 -0.76 -16.37
CA SER A 97 8.20 -1.19 -15.18
C SER A 97 7.48 -0.05 -14.44
N ILE A 98 7.55 1.17 -14.97
CA ILE A 98 6.76 2.30 -14.47
C ILE A 98 5.31 2.11 -14.89
N LEU A 99 4.40 2.18 -13.92
CA LEU A 99 2.98 1.99 -14.18
C LEU A 99 2.36 3.25 -14.77
N SER A 100 1.60 3.09 -15.83
CA SER A 100 0.73 4.13 -16.42
C SER A 100 -0.67 3.97 -15.85
N VAL A 101 -1.27 5.07 -15.36
CA VAL A 101 -2.59 5.05 -14.74
C VAL A 101 -3.62 5.63 -15.69
N GLU A 102 -4.67 4.85 -15.97
CA GLU A 102 -5.85 5.29 -16.71
C GLU A 102 -7.11 4.87 -15.95
N GLY A 103 -7.95 5.84 -15.60
CA GLY A 103 -9.10 5.62 -14.72
C GLY A 103 -8.66 5.07 -13.36
N VAL A 104 -9.05 3.84 -13.04
CA VAL A 104 -8.68 3.17 -11.78
C VAL A 104 -7.68 2.02 -11.98
N ILE A 105 -7.10 1.90 -13.17
CA ILE A 105 -6.16 0.84 -13.53
C ILE A 105 -4.77 1.40 -13.73
N ALA A 106 -3.80 0.81 -13.06
CA ALA A 106 -2.37 1.03 -13.26
C ALA A 106 -1.81 -0.14 -14.08
N THR A 107 -1.24 0.12 -15.25
CA THR A 107 -0.74 -0.91 -16.18
C THR A 107 0.75 -0.79 -16.36
N CYS A 108 1.46 -1.91 -16.29
CA CYS A 108 2.88 -2.00 -16.64
C CYS A 108 3.07 -1.71 -18.12
N THR A 109 4.09 -0.91 -18.46
CA THR A 109 4.39 -0.58 -19.85
C THR A 109 5.36 -1.57 -20.51
N CYS A 110 5.83 -2.59 -19.76
CA CYS A 110 6.49 -3.76 -20.31
C CYS A 110 5.47 -4.66 -21.02
N ASP A 111 5.94 -5.53 -21.91
CA ASP A 111 5.08 -6.47 -22.66
C ASP A 111 4.67 -7.70 -21.81
N ASP A 112 4.45 -7.53 -20.50
CA ASP A 112 4.08 -8.59 -19.56
C ASP A 112 2.57 -8.64 -19.25
N GLY A 113 1.82 -7.59 -19.60
CA GLY A 113 0.38 -7.48 -19.38
C GLY A 113 -0.03 -7.26 -17.93
N ASN A 114 0.93 -6.98 -17.04
CA ASN A 114 0.63 -6.75 -15.62
C ASN A 114 -0.18 -5.48 -15.43
N SER A 115 -1.24 -5.57 -14.64
CA SER A 115 -2.08 -4.42 -14.29
C SER A 115 -2.70 -4.58 -12.91
N TYR A 116 -3.03 -3.45 -12.30
CA TYR A 116 -3.49 -3.38 -10.91
C TYR A 116 -4.60 -2.34 -10.80
N GLU A 117 -5.55 -2.57 -9.90
CA GLU A 117 -6.50 -1.54 -9.54
C GLU A 117 -5.94 -0.63 -8.43
N ILE A 118 -6.14 0.70 -8.54
CA ILE A 118 -5.58 1.67 -7.59
C ILE A 118 -6.48 1.95 -6.39
N ILE A 119 -7.60 1.26 -6.25
CA ILE A 119 -8.51 1.38 -5.11
C ILE A 119 -7.93 0.64 -3.90
N GLY A 120 -7.62 -0.63 -4.06
CA GLY A 120 -7.04 -1.52 -3.05
C GLY A 120 -5.58 -1.92 -3.32
N GLY A 121 -5.11 -1.76 -4.55
CA GLY A 121 -3.77 -2.14 -4.99
C GLY A 121 -3.66 -3.59 -5.44
N THR A 122 -4.79 -4.27 -5.72
CA THR A 122 -4.78 -5.68 -6.08
C THR A 122 -4.48 -5.90 -7.56
N PRO A 123 -3.79 -7.00 -7.93
CA PRO A 123 -3.54 -7.33 -9.32
C PRO A 123 -4.84 -7.72 -10.04
N ASN A 124 -4.96 -7.30 -11.29
CA ASN A 124 -6.03 -7.72 -12.18
C ASN A 124 -5.78 -9.13 -12.74
N GLN A 125 -6.85 -9.74 -13.27
CA GLN A 125 -6.74 -11.04 -13.94
C GLN A 125 -5.73 -10.96 -15.10
N GLY A 126 -4.81 -11.91 -15.14
CA GLY A 126 -3.74 -11.98 -16.15
C GLY A 126 -2.41 -11.41 -15.68
N THR A 127 -2.38 -10.68 -14.57
CA THR A 127 -1.12 -10.24 -13.96
C THR A 127 -0.32 -11.45 -13.47
N THR A 128 0.96 -11.50 -13.81
CA THR A 128 1.89 -12.53 -13.37
C THR A 128 2.57 -12.12 -12.07
N GLY A 129 2.84 -13.10 -11.18
CA GLY A 129 3.47 -12.85 -9.90
C GLY A 129 2.47 -12.77 -8.74
N GLN A 130 2.99 -12.52 -7.53
CA GLN A 130 2.22 -12.66 -6.28
C GLN A 130 2.05 -11.35 -5.50
N TYR A 131 2.72 -10.27 -5.94
CA TYR A 131 2.76 -9.03 -5.20
C TYR A 131 1.64 -8.10 -5.63
N THR A 132 1.04 -7.42 -4.64
CA THR A 132 0.15 -6.27 -4.80
C THR A 132 0.96 -4.99 -4.93
N LEU A 133 0.35 -3.88 -5.34
CA LEU A 133 1.00 -2.57 -5.32
C LEU A 133 1.52 -2.25 -3.91
N LYS A 134 2.72 -1.68 -3.82
CA LYS A 134 3.26 -1.21 -2.55
C LYS A 134 2.44 -0.02 -2.08
N ARG A 135 1.79 -0.19 -0.93
CA ARG A 135 0.97 0.85 -0.30
C ARG A 135 1.84 1.76 0.56
N TYR A 136 1.52 3.04 0.55
CA TYR A 136 2.07 4.06 1.42
C TYR A 136 1.04 4.52 2.47
N VAL A 137 1.53 5.09 3.56
CA VAL A 137 0.66 5.61 4.62
C VAL A 137 0.07 6.94 4.18
N VAL A 138 -1.24 7.12 4.45
CA VAL A 138 -1.95 8.37 4.15
C VAL A 138 -2.58 8.89 5.44
N GLU A 139 -2.30 10.15 5.76
CA GLU A 139 -2.94 10.91 6.85
C GLU A 139 -3.67 12.12 6.26
N VAL A 140 -4.83 12.44 6.82
CA VAL A 140 -5.66 13.57 6.36
C VAL A 140 -5.93 14.50 7.53
N ASN A 141 -5.63 15.79 7.32
CA ASN A 141 -5.93 16.85 8.27
C ASN A 141 -6.56 18.04 7.54
N GLY A 142 -7.87 18.13 7.59
CA GLY A 142 -8.64 19.10 6.82
C GLY A 142 -8.38 18.95 5.31
N ASN A 143 -7.85 19.98 4.68
CA ASN A 143 -7.52 19.98 3.25
C ASN A 143 -6.09 19.46 2.96
N ILE A 144 -5.33 19.11 3.97
CA ILE A 144 -3.96 18.58 3.80
C ILE A 144 -4.01 17.07 3.80
N ILE A 145 -3.41 16.48 2.78
CA ILE A 145 -3.16 15.05 2.67
C ILE A 145 -1.65 14.84 2.77
N ARG A 146 -1.22 14.03 3.73
CA ARG A 146 0.18 13.65 3.92
C ARG A 146 0.34 12.20 3.49
N VAL A 147 1.27 11.94 2.59
CA VAL A 147 1.65 10.60 2.16
C VAL A 147 3.10 10.37 2.57
N TYR A 148 3.38 9.22 3.19
CA TYR A 148 4.73 8.94 3.66
C TYR A 148 5.02 7.44 3.75
N ASN A 149 6.32 7.14 3.84
CA ASN A 149 6.87 5.82 4.12
C ASN A 149 8.14 5.98 4.97
N ASN A 150 8.21 5.27 6.09
CA ASN A 150 9.32 5.31 7.05
C ASN A 150 10.29 4.15 6.85
#